data_e8e1bb362fc598522b3bfef8d4ac3111
#
_entry.id   e8e1bb362fc598522b3bfef8d4ac3111
#
_cell.length_a   1.000
_cell.length_b   1.000
_cell.length_c   1.000
_cell.angle_alpha   90.00
_cell.angle_beta   90.00
_cell.angle_gamma   90.00
#
_symmetry.space_group_name_H-M   'P 1'
#
loop_
_entity.id
_entity.type
_entity.pdbx_description
1 polymer ?
#
loop_
_entity_poly.entity_id
_entity_poly.type
_entity_poly.pdbx_seq_one_letter_code
_entity_poly.pdbx_strand_id
1 'polypeptide(L)'
;MGKLIDKGKRELARRKRATRKERILAEARRSFERLPFVDVTMDSIGHAAKVDRGVASMYFKSKEGIFLLLLKDELDEWLSALATELEQSAEPRSARLLASLLAESLAARPRLTRFLSLAPVVFEQNLEVIEVFRFQRWRRDRMMEVGEIVDAAAGPVCGGGARLLHLIQLIAAGLEPLAHPKGTVAYELADPDFAMLRIDLRDELESLIAALLEPTP
;
A
#
# COMPACT_ATOMS: atom_id res chain seq x y z
N MET A 1 -4.05 -9.09 -47.17
CA MET A 1 -4.36 -10.22 -46.26
C MET A 1 -3.31 -10.42 -45.18
N GLY A 2 -1.99 -10.35 -45.46
CA GLY A 2 -0.91 -10.54 -44.48
C GLY A 2 -0.91 -9.57 -43.28
N LYS A 3 -1.19 -8.28 -43.45
CA LYS A 3 -1.20 -7.26 -42.35
C LYS A 3 -2.30 -7.48 -41.30
N LEU A 4 -3.45 -8.03 -41.67
CA LEU A 4 -4.56 -8.33 -40.75
C LEU A 4 -4.24 -9.56 -39.90
N ILE A 5 -3.59 -10.59 -40.47
CA ILE A 5 -3.17 -11.80 -39.75
C ILE A 5 -2.07 -11.46 -38.75
N ASP A 6 -1.13 -10.57 -39.11
CA ASP A 6 -0.05 -10.13 -38.24
C ASP A 6 -0.59 -9.29 -37.05
N LYS A 7 -1.57 -8.41 -37.28
CA LYS A 7 -2.25 -7.64 -36.23
C LYS A 7 -2.99 -8.54 -35.24
N GLY A 8 -3.67 -9.59 -35.71
CA GLY A 8 -4.36 -10.55 -34.85
C GLY A 8 -3.39 -11.36 -33.97
N LYS A 9 -2.25 -11.80 -34.55
CA LYS A 9 -1.21 -12.51 -33.80
C LYS A 9 -0.58 -11.63 -32.71
N ARG A 10 -0.29 -10.37 -33.01
CA ARG A 10 0.25 -9.40 -32.04
C ARG A 10 -0.74 -9.12 -30.90
N GLU A 11 -2.01 -8.95 -31.20
CA GLU A 11 -3.05 -8.74 -30.18
C GLU A 11 -3.23 -9.96 -29.28
N LEU A 12 -3.24 -11.17 -29.83
CA LEU A 12 -3.30 -12.41 -29.05
C LEU A 12 -2.05 -12.58 -28.16
N ALA A 13 -0.86 -12.25 -28.67
CA ALA A 13 0.37 -12.28 -27.88
C ALA A 13 0.32 -11.26 -26.75
N ARG A 14 -0.20 -10.04 -26.99
CA ARG A 14 -0.39 -9.00 -25.98
C ARG A 14 -1.33 -9.45 -24.88
N ARG A 15 -2.49 -10.04 -25.23
CA ARG A 15 -3.45 -10.59 -24.26
C ARG A 15 -2.86 -11.71 -23.42
N LYS A 16 -2.16 -12.67 -24.04
CA LYS A 16 -1.47 -13.75 -23.31
C LYS A 16 -0.41 -13.20 -22.36
N ARG A 17 0.29 -12.12 -22.75
CA ARG A 17 1.29 -11.46 -21.93
C ARG A 17 0.66 -10.76 -20.72
N ALA A 18 -0.44 -10.02 -20.92
CA ALA A 18 -1.20 -9.40 -19.83
C ALA A 18 -1.69 -10.45 -18.82
N THR A 19 -2.33 -11.52 -19.29
CA THR A 19 -2.83 -12.60 -18.42
C THR A 19 -1.73 -13.27 -17.60
N ARG A 20 -0.49 -13.45 -18.15
CA ARG A 20 0.63 -14.01 -17.40
C ARG A 20 1.12 -13.05 -16.31
N LYS A 21 1.25 -11.76 -16.64
CA LYS A 21 1.63 -10.73 -15.68
C LYS A 21 0.63 -10.67 -14.52
N GLU A 22 -0.66 -10.66 -14.81
CA GLU A 22 -1.74 -10.66 -13.82
C GLU A 22 -1.69 -11.90 -12.91
N ARG A 23 -1.42 -13.08 -13.45
CA ARG A 23 -1.26 -14.31 -12.66
C ARG A 23 -0.07 -14.22 -11.71
N ILE A 24 1.08 -13.71 -12.17
CA ILE A 24 2.25 -13.51 -11.33
C ILE A 24 1.92 -12.55 -10.17
N LEU A 25 1.27 -11.43 -10.45
CA LEU A 25 0.87 -10.46 -9.42
C LEU A 25 -0.14 -11.06 -8.43
N ALA A 26 -1.13 -11.82 -8.92
CA ALA A 26 -2.11 -12.48 -8.06
C ALA A 26 -1.46 -13.51 -7.11
N GLU A 27 -0.53 -14.32 -7.61
CA GLU A 27 0.16 -15.31 -6.76
C GLU A 27 1.15 -14.65 -5.80
N ALA A 28 1.82 -13.58 -6.20
CA ALA A 28 2.67 -12.80 -5.29
C ALA A 28 1.83 -12.20 -4.14
N ARG A 29 0.66 -11.66 -4.46
CA ARG A 29 -0.29 -11.13 -3.46
C ARG A 29 -0.71 -12.21 -2.46
N ARG A 30 -1.11 -13.40 -2.94
CA ARG A 30 -1.47 -14.54 -2.09
C ARG A 30 -0.31 -15.06 -1.24
N SER A 31 0.90 -15.09 -1.80
CA SER A 31 2.10 -15.50 -1.09
C SER A 31 2.42 -14.53 0.06
N PHE A 32 2.28 -13.24 -0.18
CA PHE A 32 2.50 -12.19 0.81
C PHE A 32 1.52 -12.27 1.99
N GLU A 33 0.28 -12.68 1.76
CA GLU A 33 -0.72 -12.86 2.82
C GLU A 33 -0.38 -14.03 3.76
N ARG A 34 0.28 -15.06 3.22
CA ARG A 34 0.50 -16.34 3.94
C ARG A 34 1.88 -16.48 4.54
N LEU A 35 2.88 -15.82 3.95
CA LEU A 35 4.29 -16.03 4.27
C LEU A 35 4.97 -14.73 4.72
N PRO A 36 6.00 -14.82 5.55
CA PRO A 36 6.95 -13.72 5.73
C PRO A 36 7.55 -13.32 4.38
N PHE A 37 7.83 -12.02 4.18
CA PHE A 37 8.38 -11.54 2.91
C PHE A 37 9.71 -12.22 2.54
N VAL A 38 10.53 -12.55 3.54
CA VAL A 38 11.85 -13.19 3.33
C VAL A 38 11.71 -14.56 2.66
N ASP A 39 10.64 -15.29 2.94
CA ASP A 39 10.37 -16.64 2.44
C ASP A 39 9.74 -16.65 1.04
N VAL A 40 9.27 -15.49 0.57
CA VAL A 40 8.72 -15.36 -0.78
C VAL A 40 9.86 -15.21 -1.77
N THR A 41 9.90 -16.05 -2.80
CA THR A 41 10.93 -16.03 -3.86
C THR A 41 10.30 -15.89 -5.25
N MET A 42 11.10 -15.43 -6.22
CA MET A 42 10.67 -15.39 -7.63
C MET A 42 10.28 -16.80 -8.14
N ASP A 43 10.99 -17.83 -7.68
CA ASP A 43 10.71 -19.22 -8.06
C ASP A 43 9.38 -19.70 -7.50
N SER A 44 9.10 -19.43 -6.22
CA SER A 44 7.83 -19.80 -5.58
C SER A 44 6.64 -19.11 -6.24
N ILE A 45 6.78 -17.80 -6.55
CA ILE A 45 5.75 -17.03 -7.27
C ILE A 45 5.55 -17.59 -8.68
N GLY A 46 6.62 -17.83 -9.43
CA GLY A 46 6.55 -18.39 -10.78
C GLY A 46 5.88 -19.76 -10.82
N HIS A 47 6.27 -20.65 -9.92
CA HIS A 47 5.69 -21.98 -9.79
C HIS A 47 4.18 -21.91 -9.50
N ALA A 48 3.77 -21.11 -8.51
CA ALA A 48 2.36 -20.92 -8.16
C ALA A 48 1.56 -20.29 -9.32
N ALA A 49 2.15 -19.35 -10.05
CA ALA A 49 1.55 -18.73 -11.24
C ALA A 49 1.53 -19.66 -12.48
N LYS A 50 2.09 -20.86 -12.40
CA LYS A 50 2.30 -21.78 -13.55
C LYS A 50 3.03 -21.07 -14.70
N VAL A 51 4.12 -20.40 -14.36
CA VAL A 51 4.98 -19.65 -15.29
C VAL A 51 6.42 -20.03 -14.99
N ASP A 52 7.18 -20.42 -16.01
CA ASP A 52 8.60 -20.72 -15.85
C ASP A 52 9.38 -19.51 -15.33
N ARG A 53 10.40 -19.75 -14.49
CA ARG A 53 11.26 -18.71 -13.92
C ARG A 53 11.79 -17.73 -14.97
N GLY A 54 12.30 -18.25 -16.10
CA GLY A 54 12.80 -17.42 -17.19
C GLY A 54 11.73 -16.48 -17.76
N VAL A 55 10.49 -16.97 -17.84
CA VAL A 55 9.36 -16.17 -18.29
C VAL A 55 8.96 -15.14 -17.21
N ALA A 56 8.95 -15.50 -15.94
CA ALA A 56 8.66 -14.56 -14.86
C ALA A 56 9.68 -13.40 -14.83
N SER A 57 10.97 -13.71 -15.00
CA SER A 57 12.06 -12.72 -15.07
C SER A 57 11.99 -11.79 -16.27
N MET A 58 11.26 -12.15 -17.33
CA MET A 58 10.98 -11.24 -18.46
C MET A 58 9.96 -10.13 -18.10
N TYR A 59 9.15 -10.34 -17.08
CA TYR A 59 8.15 -9.37 -16.60
C TYR A 59 8.66 -8.53 -15.44
N PHE A 60 9.43 -9.17 -14.55
CA PHE A 60 9.90 -8.56 -13.31
C PHE A 60 11.34 -8.97 -13.04
N LYS A 61 12.21 -7.99 -12.82
CA LYS A 61 13.64 -8.23 -12.54
C LYS A 61 13.86 -8.87 -11.16
N SER A 62 13.01 -8.53 -10.20
CA SER A 62 13.10 -9.00 -8.81
C SER A 62 11.71 -9.14 -8.18
N LYS A 63 11.64 -9.83 -7.04
CA LYS A 63 10.41 -9.90 -6.24
C LYS A 63 10.03 -8.52 -5.68
N GLU A 64 11.02 -7.70 -5.32
CA GLU A 64 10.83 -6.35 -4.82
C GLU A 64 10.10 -5.47 -5.85
N GLY A 65 10.43 -5.60 -7.13
CA GLY A 65 9.72 -4.93 -8.23
C GLY A 65 8.26 -5.37 -8.36
N ILE A 66 7.96 -6.66 -8.11
CA ILE A 66 6.58 -7.15 -8.03
C ILE A 66 5.86 -6.48 -6.87
N PHE A 67 6.47 -6.48 -5.68
CA PHE A 67 5.83 -5.96 -4.47
C PHE A 67 5.72 -4.44 -4.46
N LEU A 68 6.65 -3.70 -5.09
CA LEU A 68 6.49 -2.26 -5.30
C LEU A 68 5.28 -1.95 -6.20
N LEU A 69 5.05 -2.76 -7.24
CA LEU A 69 3.87 -2.59 -8.08
C LEU A 69 2.58 -2.92 -7.33
N LEU A 70 2.57 -3.98 -6.51
CA LEU A 70 1.42 -4.31 -5.66
C LEU A 70 1.15 -3.22 -4.62
N LEU A 71 2.18 -2.65 -4.00
CA LEU A 71 2.03 -1.49 -3.11
C LEU A 71 1.42 -0.30 -3.85
N LYS A 72 1.87 -0.04 -5.08
CA LYS A 72 1.31 1.03 -5.91
C LYS A 72 -0.18 0.83 -6.15
N ASP A 73 -0.59 -0.39 -6.51
CA ASP A 73 -2.01 -0.72 -6.75
C ASP A 73 -2.84 -0.54 -5.46
N GLU A 74 -2.37 -1.05 -4.31
CA GLU A 74 -3.05 -0.90 -3.01
C GLU A 74 -3.17 0.58 -2.57
N LEU A 75 -2.11 1.37 -2.79
CA LEU A 75 -2.15 2.81 -2.51
C LEU A 75 -3.14 3.55 -3.40
N ASP A 76 -3.19 3.20 -4.69
CA ASP A 76 -4.13 3.82 -5.62
C ASP A 76 -5.58 3.49 -5.29
N GLU A 77 -5.85 2.23 -4.94
CA GLU A 77 -7.16 1.77 -4.47
C GLU A 77 -7.58 2.50 -3.19
N TRP A 78 -6.66 2.63 -2.21
CA TRP A 78 -6.94 3.33 -0.97
C TRP A 78 -7.21 4.82 -1.18
N LEU A 79 -6.33 5.51 -1.91
CA LEU A 79 -6.46 6.95 -2.19
C LEU A 79 -7.74 7.25 -2.99
N SER A 80 -8.09 6.39 -3.94
CA SER A 80 -9.33 6.55 -4.73
C SER A 80 -10.58 6.33 -3.89
N ALA A 81 -10.58 5.32 -3.01
CA ALA A 81 -11.68 5.08 -2.10
C ALA A 81 -11.86 6.22 -1.09
N LEU A 82 -10.73 6.73 -0.56
CA LEU A 82 -10.72 7.87 0.35
C LEU A 82 -11.28 9.14 -0.31
N ALA A 83 -10.84 9.45 -1.54
CA ALA A 83 -11.35 10.58 -2.30
C ALA A 83 -12.88 10.48 -2.48
N THR A 84 -13.36 9.31 -2.92
CA THR A 84 -14.80 9.06 -3.09
C THR A 84 -15.59 9.26 -1.81
N GLU A 85 -15.08 8.77 -0.69
CA GLU A 85 -15.72 8.88 0.63
C GLU A 85 -15.77 10.34 1.12
N LEU A 86 -14.70 11.11 0.88
CA LEU A 86 -14.63 12.51 1.27
C LEU A 86 -15.54 13.40 0.42
N GLU A 87 -15.66 13.14 -0.86
CA GLU A 87 -16.50 13.90 -1.80
C GLU A 87 -18.02 13.69 -1.57
N GLN A 88 -18.42 12.62 -0.87
CA GLN A 88 -19.83 12.36 -0.53
C GLN A 88 -20.42 13.36 0.48
N SER A 89 -19.59 14.10 1.22
CA SER A 89 -20.04 15.10 2.19
C SER A 89 -19.97 16.51 1.58
N ALA A 90 -21.07 17.23 1.62
CA ALA A 90 -21.12 18.62 1.15
C ALA A 90 -20.50 19.61 2.17
N GLU A 91 -20.35 19.21 3.44
CA GLU A 91 -19.84 20.08 4.50
C GLU A 91 -18.49 19.54 5.02
N PRO A 92 -17.58 20.44 5.45
CA PRO A 92 -16.33 20.06 6.10
C PRO A 92 -16.59 19.19 7.34
N ARG A 93 -15.76 18.18 7.53
CA ARG A 93 -15.81 17.30 8.70
C ARG A 93 -15.06 17.92 9.87
N SER A 94 -15.51 17.65 11.08
CA SER A 94 -14.70 17.99 12.26
C SER A 94 -13.38 17.19 12.24
N ALA A 95 -12.32 17.74 12.87
CA ALA A 95 -11.02 17.08 12.97
C ALA A 95 -11.13 15.65 13.50
N ARG A 96 -11.98 15.43 14.50
CA ARG A 96 -12.23 14.12 15.09
C ARG A 96 -12.86 13.13 14.09
N LEU A 97 -13.87 13.55 13.33
CA LEU A 97 -14.52 12.69 12.34
C LEU A 97 -13.57 12.35 11.19
N LEU A 98 -12.76 13.32 10.77
CA LEU A 98 -11.75 13.10 9.73
C LEU A 98 -10.65 12.15 10.23
N ALA A 99 -10.18 12.31 11.47
CA ALA A 99 -9.20 11.40 12.07
C ALA A 99 -9.72 9.97 12.13
N SER A 100 -10.95 9.77 12.60
CA SER A 100 -11.58 8.45 12.67
C SER A 100 -11.73 7.81 11.29
N LEU A 101 -12.16 8.56 10.28
CA LEU A 101 -12.29 8.08 8.90
C LEU A 101 -10.93 7.67 8.32
N LEU A 102 -9.91 8.51 8.47
CA LEU A 102 -8.57 8.23 7.96
C LEU A 102 -7.96 7.00 8.64
N ALA A 103 -8.09 6.89 9.96
CA ALA A 103 -7.61 5.73 10.73
C ALA A 103 -8.31 4.44 10.32
N GLU A 104 -9.64 4.42 10.26
CA GLU A 104 -10.43 3.28 9.82
C GLU A 104 -10.08 2.86 8.40
N SER A 105 -9.93 3.84 7.49
CA SER A 105 -9.63 3.57 6.08
C SER A 105 -8.30 2.83 5.88
N LEU A 106 -7.29 3.08 6.75
CA LEU A 106 -5.99 2.37 6.73
C LEU A 106 -6.06 1.07 7.51
N ALA A 107 -6.62 1.07 8.72
CA ALA A 107 -6.71 -0.13 9.56
C ALA A 107 -7.50 -1.26 8.87
N ALA A 108 -8.51 -0.92 8.08
CA ALA A 108 -9.26 -1.88 7.26
C ALA A 108 -8.44 -2.49 6.11
N ARG A 109 -7.18 -2.07 5.91
CA ARG A 109 -6.30 -2.52 4.81
C ARG A 109 -4.97 -3.09 5.30
N PRO A 110 -4.98 -4.24 6.00
CA PRO A 110 -3.77 -4.81 6.63
C PRO A 110 -2.66 -5.15 5.62
N ARG A 111 -3.02 -5.43 4.38
CA ARG A 111 -2.04 -5.66 3.32
C ARG A 111 -1.32 -4.37 2.92
N LEU A 112 -2.03 -3.27 2.81
CA LEU A 112 -1.44 -1.96 2.53
C LEU A 112 -0.50 -1.52 3.64
N THR A 113 -0.94 -1.57 4.90
CA THR A 113 -0.12 -1.16 6.05
C THR A 113 1.16 -1.99 6.17
N ARG A 114 1.06 -3.30 5.93
CA ARG A 114 2.21 -4.20 5.87
C ARG A 114 3.15 -3.89 4.68
N PHE A 115 2.63 -3.51 3.52
CA PHE A 115 3.48 -3.05 2.42
C PHE A 115 4.19 -1.74 2.76
N LEU A 116 3.50 -0.79 3.39
CA LEU A 116 4.08 0.48 3.82
C LEU A 116 5.25 0.26 4.79
N SER A 117 5.14 -0.67 5.74
CA SER A 117 6.21 -0.99 6.69
C SER A 117 7.46 -1.59 6.04
N LEU A 118 7.30 -2.33 4.94
CA LEU A 118 8.41 -2.98 4.24
C LEU A 118 9.04 -2.12 3.14
N ALA A 119 8.29 -1.17 2.58
CA ALA A 119 8.73 -0.42 1.40
C ALA A 119 10.07 0.30 1.59
N PRO A 120 10.28 1.15 2.62
CA PRO A 120 11.52 1.92 2.76
C PRO A 120 12.72 1.05 3.16
N VAL A 121 12.50 -0.06 3.85
CA VAL A 121 13.59 -0.89 4.41
C VAL A 121 13.94 -2.10 3.56
N VAL A 122 13.05 -2.53 2.68
CA VAL A 122 13.23 -3.74 1.88
C VAL A 122 13.07 -3.46 0.39
N PHE A 123 11.93 -2.91 -0.04
CA PHE A 123 11.67 -2.80 -1.48
C PHE A 123 12.58 -1.75 -2.13
N GLU A 124 12.58 -0.54 -1.61
CA GLU A 124 13.29 0.59 -2.20
C GLU A 124 14.82 0.41 -2.17
N GLN A 125 15.35 -0.29 -1.16
CA GLN A 125 16.78 -0.56 -1.06
C GLN A 125 17.30 -1.62 -2.06
N ASN A 126 16.41 -2.47 -2.57
CA ASN A 126 16.77 -3.57 -3.46
C ASN A 126 16.31 -3.37 -4.92
N LEU A 127 15.94 -2.14 -5.28
CA LEU A 127 15.47 -1.77 -6.61
C LEU A 127 16.41 -0.80 -7.31
N GLU A 128 16.30 -0.73 -8.62
CA GLU A 128 17.02 0.28 -9.40
C GLU A 128 16.48 1.69 -9.07
N VAL A 129 17.38 2.68 -8.99
CA VAL A 129 17.03 4.08 -8.67
C VAL A 129 15.89 4.61 -9.54
N ILE A 130 15.85 4.23 -10.83
CA ILE A 130 14.82 4.68 -11.75
C ILE A 130 13.42 4.11 -11.41
N GLU A 131 13.36 2.89 -10.86
CA GLU A 131 12.10 2.26 -10.45
C GLU A 131 11.55 2.95 -9.19
N VAL A 132 12.41 3.17 -8.19
CA VAL A 132 12.08 3.92 -6.97
C VAL A 132 11.66 5.35 -7.33
N PHE A 133 12.43 6.05 -8.18
CA PHE A 133 12.11 7.41 -8.60
C PHE A 133 10.74 7.51 -9.28
N ARG A 134 10.40 6.59 -10.17
CA ARG A 134 9.09 6.55 -10.83
C ARG A 134 7.95 6.30 -9.86
N PHE A 135 8.15 5.42 -8.89
CA PHE A 135 7.17 5.14 -7.84
C PHE A 135 6.96 6.38 -6.96
N GLN A 136 8.03 7.00 -6.45
CA GLN A 136 7.94 8.15 -5.57
C GLN A 136 7.31 9.37 -6.28
N ARG A 137 7.61 9.57 -7.56
CA ARG A 137 6.97 10.61 -8.37
C ARG A 137 5.46 10.38 -8.51
N TRP A 138 5.06 9.18 -8.88
CA TRP A 138 3.66 8.80 -8.97
C TRP A 138 2.94 8.97 -7.61
N ARG A 139 3.57 8.49 -6.53
CA ARG A 139 3.02 8.58 -5.17
C ARG A 139 2.81 10.03 -4.76
N ARG A 140 3.80 10.90 -5.02
CA ARG A 140 3.68 12.34 -4.76
C ARG A 140 2.50 12.94 -5.53
N ASP A 141 2.41 12.67 -6.82
CA ASP A 141 1.37 13.25 -7.69
C ASP A 141 -0.04 12.83 -7.22
N ARG A 142 -0.21 11.56 -6.85
CA ARG A 142 -1.48 11.06 -6.29
C ARG A 142 -1.80 11.66 -4.91
N MET A 143 -0.81 11.80 -4.03
CA MET A 143 -1.02 12.46 -2.73
C MET A 143 -1.39 13.93 -2.88
N MET A 144 -0.82 14.65 -3.85
CA MET A 144 -1.21 16.03 -4.14
C MET A 144 -2.66 16.13 -4.59
N GLU A 145 -3.08 15.28 -5.53
CA GLU A 145 -4.45 15.23 -6.06
C GLU A 145 -5.48 14.94 -4.94
N VAL A 146 -5.28 13.88 -4.16
CA VAL A 146 -6.20 13.51 -3.07
C VAL A 146 -6.06 14.45 -1.88
N GLY A 147 -4.88 15.05 -1.70
CA GLY A 147 -4.63 16.04 -0.67
C GLY A 147 -5.51 17.28 -0.79
N GLU A 148 -5.80 17.75 -2.00
CA GLU A 148 -6.73 18.84 -2.23
C GLU A 148 -8.16 18.48 -1.77
N ILE A 149 -8.57 17.24 -1.96
CA ILE A 149 -9.87 16.74 -1.48
C ILE A 149 -9.90 16.67 0.06
N VAL A 150 -8.79 16.23 0.67
CA VAL A 150 -8.64 16.19 2.14
C VAL A 150 -8.69 17.61 2.71
N ASP A 151 -8.00 18.59 2.08
CA ASP A 151 -8.02 19.99 2.53
C ASP A 151 -9.43 20.57 2.45
N ALA A 152 -10.16 20.28 1.40
CA ALA A 152 -11.56 20.70 1.27
C ALA A 152 -12.47 20.08 2.34
N ALA A 153 -12.24 18.80 2.67
CA ALA A 153 -13.03 18.08 3.68
C ALA A 153 -12.68 18.47 5.12
N ALA A 154 -11.43 18.89 5.37
CA ALA A 154 -10.95 19.31 6.69
C ALA A 154 -11.36 20.75 7.03
N GLY A 155 -11.66 21.58 6.03
CA GLY A 155 -11.88 23.00 6.22
C GLY A 155 -10.63 23.72 6.75
N PRO A 156 -10.78 24.78 7.58
CA PRO A 156 -9.64 25.58 8.05
C PRO A 156 -8.73 24.85 9.07
N VAL A 157 -9.04 23.62 9.44
CA VAL A 157 -8.30 22.86 10.48
C VAL A 157 -7.03 22.22 9.92
N CYS A 158 -7.00 21.92 8.61
CA CYS A 158 -5.88 21.26 7.96
C CYS A 158 -5.35 22.14 6.81
N GLY A 159 -4.10 22.55 6.91
CA GLY A 159 -3.41 23.32 5.88
C GLY A 159 -2.37 22.50 5.13
N GLY A 160 -2.71 21.30 4.62
CA GLY A 160 -1.74 20.47 3.91
C GLY A 160 -2.12 19.01 3.80
N GLY A 161 -3.25 18.71 3.14
CA GLY A 161 -3.79 17.36 2.99
C GLY A 161 -2.78 16.36 2.41
N ALA A 162 -1.99 16.76 1.42
CA ALA A 162 -0.94 15.92 0.86
C ALA A 162 0.13 15.55 1.91
N ARG A 163 0.52 16.53 2.76
CA ARG A 163 1.44 16.28 3.86
C ARG A 163 0.84 15.38 4.92
N LEU A 164 -0.43 15.59 5.26
CA LEU A 164 -1.16 14.74 6.19
C LEU A 164 -1.20 13.30 5.67
N LEU A 165 -1.60 13.09 4.41
CA LEU A 165 -1.59 11.77 3.77
C LEU A 165 -0.22 11.10 3.80
N HIS A 166 0.85 11.86 3.66
CA HIS A 166 2.20 11.32 3.79
C HIS A 166 2.52 10.91 5.23
N LEU A 167 2.23 11.76 6.20
CA LEU A 167 2.51 11.50 7.62
C LEU A 167 1.75 10.27 8.13
N ILE A 168 0.46 10.13 7.81
CA ILE A 168 -0.32 8.97 8.26
C ILE A 168 0.19 7.65 7.67
N GLN A 169 0.72 7.66 6.44
CA GLN A 169 1.37 6.49 5.87
C GLN A 169 2.65 6.12 6.63
N LEU A 170 3.45 7.12 7.05
CA LEU A 170 4.67 6.88 7.85
C LEU A 170 4.32 6.36 9.25
N ILE A 171 3.30 6.92 9.87
CA ILE A 171 2.80 6.46 11.19
C ILE A 171 2.30 5.02 11.07
N ALA A 172 1.45 4.73 10.09
CA ALA A 172 0.94 3.38 9.87
C ALA A 172 2.06 2.37 9.60
N ALA A 173 3.09 2.75 8.82
CA ALA A 173 4.25 1.92 8.56
C ALA A 173 5.05 1.59 9.83
N GLY A 174 5.15 2.54 10.75
CA GLY A 174 5.84 2.35 12.04
C GLY A 174 5.02 1.52 13.04
N LEU A 175 3.72 1.72 13.08
CA LEU A 175 2.81 1.02 14.01
C LEU A 175 2.51 -0.43 13.57
N GLU A 176 2.45 -0.70 12.28
CA GLU A 176 2.06 -2.01 11.72
C GLU A 176 2.78 -3.21 12.35
N PRO A 177 4.14 -3.25 12.43
CA PRO A 177 4.82 -4.40 13.00
C PRO A 177 4.61 -4.54 14.52
N LEU A 178 4.26 -3.45 15.20
CA LEU A 178 3.99 -3.43 16.64
C LEU A 178 2.54 -3.85 16.94
N ALA A 179 1.60 -3.45 16.09
CA ALA A 179 0.20 -3.84 16.19
C ALA A 179 -0.05 -5.30 15.79
N HIS A 180 0.80 -5.84 14.88
CA HIS A 180 0.68 -7.21 14.38
C HIS A 180 1.97 -8.02 14.61
N PRO A 181 2.42 -8.14 15.87
CA PRO A 181 3.64 -8.88 16.22
C PRO A 181 3.50 -10.35 15.84
N LYS A 182 4.64 -11.01 15.55
CA LYS A 182 4.68 -12.41 15.16
C LYS A 182 5.68 -13.20 16.02
N GLY A 183 5.52 -14.51 16.00
CA GLY A 183 6.46 -15.42 16.68
C GLY A 183 6.53 -15.18 18.18
N THR A 184 7.74 -15.15 18.73
CA THR A 184 8.01 -15.01 20.18
C THR A 184 7.42 -13.72 20.76
N VAL A 185 7.52 -12.60 20.03
CA VAL A 185 6.99 -11.31 20.51
C VAL A 185 5.47 -11.36 20.68
N ALA A 186 4.75 -12.00 19.76
CA ALA A 186 3.30 -12.17 19.89
C ALA A 186 2.93 -13.01 21.11
N TYR A 187 3.74 -14.03 21.40
CA TYR A 187 3.54 -14.88 22.58
C TYR A 187 3.80 -14.11 23.88
N GLU A 188 4.88 -13.36 23.96
CA GLU A 188 5.22 -12.54 25.15
C GLU A 188 4.17 -11.47 25.41
N LEU A 189 3.74 -10.77 24.37
CA LEU A 189 2.70 -9.73 24.49
C LEU A 189 1.31 -10.29 24.86
N ALA A 190 1.09 -11.60 24.83
CA ALA A 190 -0.13 -12.20 25.34
C ALA A 190 -0.20 -12.17 26.88
N ASP A 191 0.96 -12.09 27.58
CA ASP A 191 1.03 -11.97 29.02
C ASP A 191 0.40 -10.64 29.49
N PRO A 192 -0.48 -10.65 30.53
CA PRO A 192 -1.06 -9.45 31.10
C PRO A 192 -0.07 -8.38 31.56
N ASP A 193 1.12 -8.75 32.01
CA ASP A 193 2.16 -7.83 32.47
C ASP A 193 2.65 -6.90 31.35
N PHE A 194 2.50 -7.31 30.10
CA PHE A 194 2.85 -6.51 28.91
C PHE A 194 1.65 -5.79 28.27
N ALA A 195 0.49 -5.74 28.94
CA ALA A 195 -0.72 -5.14 28.38
C ALA A 195 -0.50 -3.70 27.88
N MET A 196 0.32 -2.90 28.59
CA MET A 196 0.65 -1.52 28.20
C MET A 196 1.44 -1.39 26.89
N LEU A 197 2.05 -2.48 26.40
CA LEU A 197 2.81 -2.50 25.14
C LEU A 197 1.97 -2.93 23.94
N ARG A 198 0.74 -3.37 24.19
CA ARG A 198 -0.17 -3.76 23.09
C ARG A 198 -0.70 -2.54 22.38
N ILE A 199 -0.67 -2.60 21.08
CA ILE A 199 -1.11 -1.51 20.20
C ILE A 199 -2.32 -2.00 19.41
N ASP A 200 -3.42 -1.24 19.42
CA ASP A 200 -4.45 -1.33 18.41
C ASP A 200 -4.14 -0.31 17.30
N LEU A 201 -3.97 -0.80 16.09
CA LEU A 201 -3.55 0.04 14.96
C LEU A 201 -4.54 1.17 14.67
N ARG A 202 -5.84 0.88 14.74
CA ARG A 202 -6.89 1.85 14.46
C ARG A 202 -6.92 2.96 15.51
N ASP A 203 -6.91 2.57 16.79
CA ASP A 203 -7.05 3.52 17.90
C ASP A 203 -5.81 4.43 18.00
N GLU A 204 -4.61 3.89 17.81
CA GLU A 204 -3.38 4.68 17.78
C GLU A 204 -3.32 5.61 16.56
N LEU A 205 -3.72 5.13 15.38
CA LEU A 205 -3.81 5.98 14.20
C LEU A 205 -4.82 7.12 14.42
N GLU A 206 -6.01 6.84 14.95
CA GLU A 206 -7.04 7.86 15.21
C GLU A 206 -6.51 8.94 16.17
N SER A 207 -5.88 8.52 17.27
CA SER A 207 -5.30 9.42 18.26
C SER A 207 -4.22 10.33 17.67
N LEU A 208 -3.26 9.75 16.93
CA LEU A 208 -2.16 10.50 16.33
C LEU A 208 -2.63 11.42 15.19
N ILE A 209 -3.57 10.97 14.37
CA ILE A 209 -4.14 11.80 13.30
C ILE A 209 -4.94 12.96 13.90
N ALA A 210 -5.72 12.73 14.95
CA ALA A 210 -6.43 13.80 15.64
C ALA A 210 -5.47 14.89 16.14
N ALA A 211 -4.36 14.50 16.75
CA ALA A 211 -3.32 15.43 17.19
C ALA A 211 -2.67 16.22 16.03
N LEU A 212 -2.52 15.61 14.84
CA LEU A 212 -2.02 16.29 13.65
C LEU A 212 -3.02 17.30 13.05
N LEU A 213 -4.30 17.10 13.30
CA LEU A 213 -5.39 17.98 12.83
C LEU A 213 -5.71 19.11 13.78
N GLU A 214 -5.24 19.05 15.03
CA GLU A 214 -5.40 20.14 15.98
C GLU A 214 -4.53 21.33 15.55
N PRO A 215 -5.05 22.56 15.63
CA PRO A 215 -4.25 23.75 15.36
C PRO A 215 -3.12 23.84 16.38
N THR A 216 -1.89 23.99 15.89
CA THR A 216 -0.74 24.30 16.76
C THR A 216 -0.98 25.64 17.43
N PRO A 217 -0.87 25.75 18.77
CA PRO A 217 -1.10 26.99 19.52
C PRO A 217 -0.14 28.11 19.11
#